data_36f146b81c08c34ae4956bc526a50070
#
_entry.id   36f146b81c08c34ae4956bc526a50070
#
_cell.length_a   1.000
_cell.length_b   1.000
_cell.length_c   1.000
_cell.angle_alpha   90.00
_cell.angle_beta   90.00
_cell.angle_gamma   90.00
#
_symmetry.space_group_name_H-M   'P 1'
#
loop_
_entity.id
_entity.type
_entity.pdbx_description
1 polymer ?
#
loop_
_entity_poly.entity_id
_entity_poly.type
_entity_poly.pdbx_seq_one_letter_code
_entity_poly.pdbx_strand_id
1 'polypeptide(L)'
;MKANNLIIDSISKTYKKGKIRANDNISLELYPSEITALIGHNGAGKTTLLNQIIGNAKPDSGDITYKGISLVKNSKVARELVSIMPQFHAPLEGVTLRQSIESILRIKGVSEKQVHLCTKQVLKDLDIEQWADQAGNKLSGGLQRLTSFAMAVAYPSDIILLDEPTNDVDPIRRKLTWQYMRKLAKEGHMIFVVTHNLLEVEQYTDRYI
;
A
#
# COMPACT_ATOMS: atom_id res chain seq x y z
N MET A 1 -21.19 -17.46 5.54
CA MET A 1 -20.61 -16.11 5.56
C MET A 1 -19.76 -15.97 4.31
N LYS A 2 -19.95 -14.95 3.45
CA LYS A 2 -19.03 -14.71 2.34
C LYS A 2 -17.68 -14.40 2.94
N ALA A 3 -16.65 -15.13 2.55
CA ALA A 3 -15.29 -14.90 3.03
C ALA A 3 -14.88 -13.46 2.75
N ASN A 4 -14.34 -12.75 3.75
CA ASN A 4 -13.83 -11.39 3.61
C ASN A 4 -12.39 -11.38 3.05
N ASN A 5 -11.98 -12.47 2.39
CA ASN A 5 -10.66 -12.58 1.79
C ASN A 5 -10.61 -11.88 0.43
N LEU A 6 -9.47 -11.32 0.09
CA LEU A 6 -9.16 -10.96 -1.29
C LEU A 6 -8.65 -12.24 -1.98
N ILE A 7 -9.34 -12.67 -3.03
CA ILE A 7 -8.98 -13.86 -3.80
C ILE A 7 -8.42 -13.41 -5.15
N ILE A 8 -7.21 -13.80 -5.44
CA ILE A 8 -6.55 -13.63 -6.73
C ILE A 8 -6.52 -15.01 -7.37
N ASP A 9 -7.17 -15.16 -8.53
CA ASP A 9 -7.33 -16.45 -9.20
C ASP A 9 -6.79 -16.39 -10.62
N SER A 10 -5.73 -17.18 -10.87
CA SER A 10 -5.15 -17.47 -12.18
C SER A 10 -4.80 -16.22 -13.01
N ILE A 11 -4.33 -15.18 -12.34
CA ILE A 11 -3.99 -13.89 -12.96
C ILE A 11 -2.77 -14.03 -13.85
N SER A 12 -2.91 -13.62 -15.11
CA SER A 12 -1.79 -13.49 -16.05
C SER A 12 -1.73 -12.09 -16.66
N LYS A 13 -0.51 -11.61 -16.91
CA LYS A 13 -0.26 -10.32 -17.56
C LYS A 13 0.99 -10.35 -18.41
N THR A 14 0.83 -9.92 -19.67
CA THR A 14 1.92 -9.85 -20.64
C THR A 14 2.00 -8.45 -21.24
N TYR A 15 3.20 -7.93 -21.38
CA TYR A 15 3.49 -6.64 -22.00
C TYR A 15 4.25 -6.78 -23.32
N LYS A 16 4.36 -5.69 -24.07
CA LYS A 16 5.12 -5.61 -25.33
C LYS A 16 4.72 -6.70 -26.32
N LYS A 17 3.40 -6.86 -26.59
CA LYS A 17 2.86 -7.84 -27.55
C LYS A 17 3.38 -9.26 -27.30
N GLY A 18 3.36 -9.69 -26.03
CA GLY A 18 3.73 -11.07 -25.67
C GLY A 18 5.20 -11.29 -25.30
N LYS A 19 6.05 -10.26 -25.40
CA LYS A 19 7.51 -10.42 -25.14
C LYS A 19 7.89 -10.45 -23.65
N ILE A 20 7.08 -9.84 -22.76
CA ILE A 20 7.36 -9.77 -21.33
C ILE A 20 6.14 -10.31 -20.58
N ARG A 21 6.25 -11.52 -20.02
CA ARG A 21 5.26 -12.09 -19.13
C ARG A 21 5.54 -11.61 -17.71
N ALA A 22 4.77 -10.64 -17.25
CA ALA A 22 4.95 -10.04 -15.92
C ALA A 22 4.31 -10.87 -14.80
N ASN A 23 3.13 -11.45 -15.07
CA ASN A 23 2.49 -12.42 -14.18
C ASN A 23 2.06 -13.63 -15.01
N ASP A 24 2.18 -14.82 -14.44
CA ASP A 24 1.88 -16.07 -15.10
C ASP A 24 1.09 -16.98 -14.17
N ASN A 25 -0.23 -17.08 -14.39
CA ASN A 25 -1.14 -17.93 -13.64
C ASN A 25 -1.02 -17.80 -12.11
N ILE A 26 -0.94 -16.54 -11.62
CA ILE A 26 -0.76 -16.26 -10.19
C ILE A 26 -2.10 -16.45 -9.46
N SER A 27 -2.07 -17.32 -8.44
CA SER A 27 -3.20 -17.50 -7.52
C SER A 27 -2.73 -17.37 -6.08
N LEU A 28 -3.41 -16.52 -5.30
CA LEU A 28 -3.15 -16.34 -3.87
C LEU A 28 -4.36 -15.71 -3.19
N GLU A 29 -4.40 -15.80 -1.87
CA GLU A 29 -5.42 -15.16 -1.05
C GLU A 29 -4.78 -14.26 0.01
N LEU A 30 -5.42 -13.11 0.29
CA LEU A 30 -5.09 -12.25 1.42
C LEU A 30 -6.23 -12.29 2.42
N TYR A 31 -5.88 -12.29 3.70
CA TYR A 31 -6.83 -12.45 4.79
C TYR A 31 -6.92 -11.18 5.65
N PRO A 32 -8.12 -10.85 6.18
CA PRO A 32 -8.26 -9.79 7.17
C PRO A 32 -7.37 -10.05 8.39
N SER A 33 -6.89 -8.95 8.99
CA SER A 33 -6.04 -8.99 10.18
C SER A 33 -4.66 -9.62 10.00
N GLU A 34 -4.22 -9.82 8.75
CA GLU A 34 -2.90 -10.34 8.40
C GLU A 34 -2.03 -9.31 7.69
N ILE A 35 -0.72 -9.41 7.96
CA ILE A 35 0.34 -8.80 7.15
C ILE A 35 0.94 -9.91 6.30
N THR A 36 0.66 -9.90 5.00
CA THR A 36 1.25 -10.83 4.03
C THR A 36 2.35 -10.12 3.24
N ALA A 37 3.56 -10.69 3.18
CA ALA A 37 4.64 -10.17 2.36
C ALA A 37 4.73 -10.90 1.01
N LEU A 38 4.98 -10.13 -0.05
CA LEU A 38 5.37 -10.65 -1.36
C LEU A 38 6.85 -10.38 -1.58
N ILE A 39 7.62 -11.46 -1.68
CA ILE A 39 9.07 -11.42 -1.86
C ILE A 39 9.42 -11.78 -3.29
N GLY A 40 10.45 -11.17 -3.82
CA GLY A 40 10.97 -11.54 -5.14
C GLY A 40 11.96 -10.51 -5.67
N HIS A 41 12.77 -10.93 -6.64
CA HIS A 41 13.74 -10.05 -7.29
C HIS A 41 13.08 -8.90 -8.08
N ASN A 42 13.86 -7.88 -8.39
CA ASN A 42 13.38 -6.78 -9.24
C ASN A 42 13.00 -7.32 -10.63
N GLY A 43 11.85 -6.86 -11.14
CA GLY A 43 11.30 -7.35 -12.41
C GLY A 43 10.45 -8.63 -12.29
N ALA A 44 10.27 -9.22 -11.11
CA ALA A 44 9.42 -10.40 -10.90
C ALA A 44 7.90 -10.16 -11.05
N GLY A 45 7.47 -8.96 -11.44
CA GLY A 45 6.05 -8.66 -11.66
C GLY A 45 5.27 -8.19 -10.44
N LYS A 46 5.91 -7.99 -9.29
CA LYS A 46 5.27 -7.59 -8.02
C LYS A 46 4.44 -6.32 -8.15
N THR A 47 5.03 -5.24 -8.66
CA THR A 47 4.33 -3.97 -8.90
C THR A 47 3.21 -4.11 -9.93
N THR A 48 3.36 -5.01 -10.92
CA THR A 48 2.28 -5.34 -11.87
C THR A 48 1.09 -5.95 -11.14
N LEU A 49 1.31 -6.88 -10.22
CA LEU A 49 0.26 -7.50 -9.42
C LEU A 49 -0.46 -6.46 -8.55
N LEU A 50 0.27 -5.57 -7.87
CA LEU A 50 -0.35 -4.48 -7.10
C LEU A 50 -1.22 -3.58 -7.99
N ASN A 51 -0.74 -3.23 -9.19
CA ASN A 51 -1.51 -2.43 -10.15
C ASN A 51 -2.76 -3.14 -10.67
N GLN A 52 -2.75 -4.47 -10.74
CA GLN A 52 -3.94 -5.25 -11.10
C GLN A 52 -4.97 -5.25 -9.95
N ILE A 53 -4.52 -5.39 -8.70
CA ILE A 53 -5.41 -5.37 -7.52
C ILE A 53 -6.14 -4.03 -7.41
N ILE A 54 -5.44 -2.90 -7.59
CA ILE A 54 -6.06 -1.56 -7.53
C ILE A 54 -6.83 -1.16 -8.79
N GLY A 55 -6.78 -1.99 -9.85
CA GLY A 55 -7.48 -1.71 -11.10
C GLY A 55 -6.80 -0.70 -12.03
N ASN A 56 -5.49 -0.42 -11.84
CA ASN A 56 -4.68 0.41 -12.75
C ASN A 56 -4.17 -0.37 -13.97
N ALA A 57 -4.04 -1.70 -13.84
CA ALA A 57 -3.66 -2.59 -14.94
C ALA A 57 -4.67 -3.71 -15.05
N LYS A 58 -5.28 -3.88 -16.23
CA LYS A 58 -6.18 -5.00 -16.49
C LYS A 58 -5.36 -6.26 -16.75
N PRO A 59 -5.64 -7.40 -16.07
CA PRO A 59 -5.03 -8.69 -16.43
C PRO A 59 -5.50 -9.16 -17.80
N ASP A 60 -4.71 -10.04 -18.42
CA ASP A 60 -5.06 -10.66 -19.70
C ASP A 60 -6.00 -11.86 -19.46
N SER A 61 -5.86 -12.55 -18.32
CA SER A 61 -6.75 -13.61 -17.85
C SER A 61 -6.82 -13.65 -16.33
N GLY A 62 -7.78 -14.43 -15.79
CA GLY A 62 -8.03 -14.56 -14.36
C GLY A 62 -8.93 -13.48 -13.79
N ASP A 63 -9.18 -13.53 -12.49
CA ASP A 63 -9.99 -12.53 -11.79
C ASP A 63 -9.42 -12.22 -10.39
N ILE A 64 -9.79 -11.07 -9.86
CA ILE A 64 -9.49 -10.65 -8.48
C ILE A 64 -10.83 -10.33 -7.84
N THR A 65 -11.18 -11.04 -6.77
CA THR A 65 -12.49 -10.89 -6.13
C THR A 65 -12.36 -10.53 -4.65
N TYR A 66 -13.20 -9.62 -4.21
CA TYR A 66 -13.34 -9.24 -2.80
C TYR A 66 -14.81 -9.09 -2.44
N LYS A 67 -15.25 -9.75 -1.35
CA LYS A 67 -16.66 -9.78 -0.92
C LYS A 67 -17.62 -10.18 -2.05
N GLY A 68 -17.17 -11.03 -2.97
CA GLY A 68 -17.94 -11.50 -4.13
C GLY A 68 -18.02 -10.49 -5.28
N ILE A 69 -17.25 -9.40 -5.27
CA ILE A 69 -17.18 -8.40 -6.33
C ILE A 69 -15.88 -8.59 -7.09
N SER A 70 -15.94 -8.70 -8.42
CA SER A 70 -14.74 -8.67 -9.28
C SER A 70 -14.16 -7.27 -9.33
N LEU A 71 -12.94 -7.08 -8.83
CA LEU A 71 -12.20 -5.83 -8.91
C LEU A 71 -11.67 -5.56 -10.32
N VAL A 72 -11.43 -6.62 -11.09
CA VAL A 72 -11.00 -6.52 -12.49
C VAL A 72 -12.10 -5.89 -13.37
N LYS A 73 -13.37 -6.28 -13.13
CA LYS A 73 -14.52 -5.73 -13.87
C LYS A 73 -14.98 -4.38 -13.32
N ASN A 74 -14.66 -4.07 -12.07
CA ASN A 74 -15.10 -2.88 -11.34
C ASN A 74 -13.93 -2.08 -10.79
N SER A 75 -13.08 -1.54 -11.67
CA SER A 75 -11.87 -0.80 -11.26
C SER A 75 -12.14 0.45 -10.41
N LYS A 76 -13.35 1.04 -10.50
CA LYS A 76 -13.77 2.13 -9.61
C LYS A 76 -13.91 1.62 -8.17
N VAL A 77 -14.60 0.49 -8.00
CA VAL A 77 -14.76 -0.16 -6.68
C VAL A 77 -13.42 -0.61 -6.13
N ALA A 78 -12.51 -1.12 -6.97
CA ALA A 78 -11.16 -1.47 -6.56
C ALA A 78 -10.45 -0.27 -5.90
N ARG A 79 -10.50 0.92 -6.52
CA ARG A 79 -9.88 2.14 -5.99
C ARG A 79 -10.52 2.68 -4.70
N GLU A 80 -11.79 2.34 -4.43
CA GLU A 80 -12.46 2.68 -3.17
C GLU A 80 -12.07 1.73 -2.03
N LEU A 81 -11.88 0.44 -2.35
CA LEU A 81 -11.59 -0.62 -1.38
C LEU A 81 -10.10 -0.80 -1.09
N VAL A 82 -9.22 -0.21 -1.89
CA VAL A 82 -7.78 -0.41 -1.83
C VAL A 82 -7.04 0.90 -1.61
N SER A 83 -6.24 0.98 -0.56
CA SER A 83 -5.22 2.01 -0.39
C SER A 83 -3.89 1.50 -0.93
N ILE A 84 -3.12 2.35 -1.60
CA ILE A 84 -1.80 1.97 -2.13
C ILE A 84 -0.74 3.00 -1.79
N MET A 85 0.43 2.50 -1.38
CA MET A 85 1.69 3.21 -1.38
C MET A 85 2.53 2.70 -2.55
N PRO A 86 2.74 3.50 -3.60
CA PRO A 86 3.55 3.09 -4.75
C PRO A 86 5.05 3.10 -4.42
N GLN A 87 5.84 2.36 -5.20
CA GLN A 87 7.30 2.33 -5.06
C GLN A 87 7.94 3.71 -5.21
N PHE A 88 7.45 4.52 -6.14
CA PHE A 88 7.93 5.88 -6.37
C PHE A 88 6.90 6.90 -5.92
N HIS A 89 7.35 7.87 -5.14
CA HIS A 89 6.60 9.05 -4.78
C HIS A 89 7.45 10.28 -5.10
N ALA A 90 6.96 11.11 -6.01
CA ALA A 90 7.55 12.40 -6.29
C ALA A 90 6.79 13.47 -5.48
N PRO A 91 7.40 14.08 -4.45
CA PRO A 91 6.74 15.14 -3.70
C PRO A 91 6.49 16.34 -4.62
N LEU A 92 5.33 16.96 -4.47
CA LEU A 92 5.00 18.18 -5.19
C LEU A 92 5.81 19.35 -4.63
N GLU A 93 6.33 20.19 -5.52
CA GLU A 93 7.07 21.38 -5.12
C GLU A 93 6.19 22.34 -4.32
N GLY A 94 6.70 22.85 -3.22
CA GLY A 94 5.97 23.77 -2.34
C GLY A 94 4.89 23.13 -1.46
N VAL A 95 4.56 21.85 -1.64
CA VAL A 95 3.58 21.14 -0.81
C VAL A 95 4.29 20.50 0.38
N THR A 96 3.79 20.77 1.60
CA THR A 96 4.38 20.22 2.82
C THR A 96 3.99 18.75 3.04
N LEU A 97 4.73 18.06 3.92
CA LEU A 97 4.41 16.71 4.35
C LEU A 97 2.96 16.63 4.88
N ARG A 98 2.57 17.54 5.77
CA ARG A 98 1.20 17.67 6.30
C ARG A 98 0.18 17.83 5.18
N GLN A 99 0.39 18.80 4.30
CA GLN A 99 -0.51 19.07 3.18
C GLN A 99 -0.67 17.89 2.24
N SER A 100 0.38 17.10 2.01
CA SER A 100 0.32 15.88 1.19
C SER A 100 -0.66 14.86 1.78
N ILE A 101 -0.59 14.62 3.10
CA ILE A 101 -1.50 13.70 3.80
C ILE A 101 -2.93 14.25 3.77
N GLU A 102 -3.12 15.51 4.18
CA GLU A 102 -4.44 16.13 4.23
C GLU A 102 -5.14 16.17 2.87
N SER A 103 -4.38 16.42 1.79
CA SER A 103 -4.93 16.45 0.43
C SER A 103 -5.50 15.09 0.01
N ILE A 104 -4.80 13.99 0.29
CA ILE A 104 -5.30 12.65 0.01
C ILE A 104 -6.56 12.34 0.81
N LEU A 105 -6.61 12.73 2.09
CA LEU A 105 -7.79 12.52 2.92
C LEU A 105 -9.00 13.29 2.40
N ARG A 106 -8.81 14.54 1.96
CA ARG A 106 -9.88 15.34 1.32
C ARG A 106 -10.35 14.71 0.01
N ILE A 107 -9.44 14.21 -0.83
CA ILE A 107 -9.80 13.49 -2.07
C ILE A 107 -10.63 12.24 -1.77
N LYS A 108 -10.35 11.55 -0.65
CA LYS A 108 -11.15 10.42 -0.17
C LYS A 108 -12.50 10.83 0.44
N GLY A 109 -12.83 12.12 0.52
CA GLY A 109 -14.08 12.62 1.10
C GLY A 109 -14.14 12.58 2.63
N VAL A 110 -12.98 12.54 3.30
CA VAL A 110 -12.90 12.57 4.77
C VAL A 110 -13.28 13.98 5.27
N SER A 111 -14.08 14.07 6.32
CA SER A 111 -14.47 15.36 6.91
C SER A 111 -13.28 16.14 7.46
N GLU A 112 -13.30 17.49 7.40
CA GLU A 112 -12.16 18.34 7.83
C GLU A 112 -11.70 18.02 9.27
N LYS A 113 -12.65 17.76 10.17
CA LYS A 113 -12.32 17.36 11.55
C LYS A 113 -11.50 16.07 11.59
N GLN A 114 -11.89 15.08 10.81
CA GLN A 114 -11.18 13.80 10.72
C GLN A 114 -9.85 13.95 9.96
N VAL A 115 -9.79 14.78 8.92
CA VAL A 115 -8.55 15.10 8.20
C VAL A 115 -7.46 15.53 9.19
N HIS A 116 -7.76 16.53 10.03
CA HIS A 116 -6.79 17.02 11.02
C HIS A 116 -6.43 15.97 12.07
N LEU A 117 -7.43 15.21 12.57
CA LEU A 117 -7.19 14.17 13.58
C LEU A 117 -6.32 13.05 13.03
N CYS A 118 -6.66 12.50 11.87
CA CYS A 118 -5.92 11.40 11.25
C CYS A 118 -4.49 11.84 10.87
N THR A 119 -4.34 13.04 10.30
CA THR A 119 -3.02 13.59 9.97
C THR A 119 -2.16 13.74 11.21
N LYS A 120 -2.68 14.36 12.28
CA LYS A 120 -1.94 14.51 13.53
C LYS A 120 -1.54 13.16 14.12
N GLN A 121 -2.45 12.19 14.10
CA GLN A 121 -2.19 10.86 14.66
C GLN A 121 -1.08 10.12 13.90
N VAL A 122 -1.15 10.07 12.57
CA VAL A 122 -0.15 9.36 11.77
C VAL A 122 1.23 10.01 11.87
N LEU A 123 1.30 11.35 11.90
CA LEU A 123 2.54 12.08 12.10
C LEU A 123 3.21 11.73 13.44
N LYS A 124 2.42 11.67 14.51
CA LYS A 124 2.87 11.29 15.84
C LYS A 124 3.31 9.83 15.91
N ASP A 125 2.50 8.91 15.39
CA ASP A 125 2.79 7.47 15.45
C ASP A 125 4.06 7.09 14.67
N LEU A 126 4.42 7.88 13.64
CA LEU A 126 5.64 7.71 12.84
C LEU A 126 6.83 8.55 13.31
N ASP A 127 6.67 9.38 14.34
CA ASP A 127 7.69 10.31 14.86
C ASP A 127 8.22 11.27 13.76
N ILE A 128 7.32 11.89 13.00
CA ILE A 128 7.65 12.82 11.91
C ILE A 128 6.97 14.19 12.05
N GLU A 129 6.40 14.53 13.21
CA GLU A 129 5.71 15.79 13.45
C GLU A 129 6.60 17.01 13.20
N GLN A 130 7.89 16.95 13.58
CA GLN A 130 8.83 18.06 13.44
C GLN A 130 9.11 18.46 11.98
N TRP A 131 8.80 17.59 11.00
CA TRP A 131 8.94 17.89 9.57
C TRP A 131 7.60 18.16 8.88
N ALA A 132 6.50 18.18 9.64
CA ALA A 132 5.16 18.26 9.08
C ALA A 132 4.95 19.47 8.15
N ASP A 133 5.55 20.60 8.48
CA ASP A 133 5.42 21.86 7.73
C ASP A 133 6.59 22.12 6.77
N GLN A 134 7.50 21.15 6.61
CA GLN A 134 8.57 21.20 5.62
C GLN A 134 8.06 20.75 4.25
N ALA A 135 8.45 21.47 3.19
CA ALA A 135 8.14 21.14 1.81
C ALA A 135 8.70 19.76 1.43
N GLY A 136 7.92 18.93 0.75
CA GLY A 136 8.24 17.54 0.45
C GLY A 136 9.54 17.36 -0.35
N ASN A 137 9.85 18.28 -1.26
CA ASN A 137 11.09 18.29 -2.04
C ASN A 137 12.36 18.61 -1.22
N LYS A 138 12.20 19.10 0.03
CA LYS A 138 13.30 19.36 0.97
C LYS A 138 13.49 18.24 2.00
N LEU A 139 12.62 17.25 2.00
CA LEU A 139 12.73 16.09 2.88
C LEU A 139 13.79 15.10 2.39
N SER A 140 14.40 14.36 3.32
CA SER A 140 15.25 13.21 2.96
C SER A 140 14.44 12.12 2.27
N GLY A 141 15.10 11.21 1.53
CA GLY A 141 14.43 10.09 0.85
C GLY A 141 13.58 9.25 1.80
N GLY A 142 14.08 8.95 3.00
CA GLY A 142 13.34 8.21 4.02
C GLY A 142 12.10 8.98 4.53
N LEU A 143 12.18 10.30 4.71
CA LEU A 143 11.02 11.11 5.09
C LEU A 143 10.01 11.24 3.96
N GLN A 144 10.44 11.30 2.70
CA GLN A 144 9.55 11.24 1.54
C GLN A 144 8.84 9.88 1.48
N ARG A 145 9.54 8.79 1.79
CA ARG A 145 8.98 7.44 1.89
C ARG A 145 7.91 7.37 2.98
N LEU A 146 8.20 7.90 4.18
CA LEU A 146 7.24 7.97 5.28
C LEU A 146 6.04 8.86 4.97
N THR A 147 6.23 9.94 4.18
CA THR A 147 5.12 10.75 3.68
C THR A 147 4.18 9.91 2.79
N SER A 148 4.74 9.16 1.84
CA SER A 148 3.96 8.27 0.97
C SER A 148 3.24 7.18 1.75
N PHE A 149 3.90 6.59 2.74
CA PHE A 149 3.28 5.63 3.66
C PHE A 149 2.12 6.27 4.42
N ALA A 150 2.34 7.43 5.06
CA ALA A 150 1.31 8.14 5.80
C ALA A 150 0.08 8.49 4.94
N MET A 151 0.29 8.91 3.69
CA MET A 151 -0.79 9.17 2.72
C MET A 151 -1.64 7.92 2.46
N ALA A 152 -1.04 6.74 2.43
CA ALA A 152 -1.75 5.48 2.19
C ALA A 152 -2.54 5.00 3.41
N VAL A 153 -2.03 5.26 4.63
CA VAL A 153 -2.51 4.63 5.88
C VAL A 153 -3.22 5.56 6.86
N ALA A 154 -3.21 6.89 6.66
CA ALA A 154 -3.84 7.84 7.58
C ALA A 154 -5.37 7.67 7.66
N TYR A 155 -5.99 7.20 6.57
CA TYR A 155 -7.40 6.79 6.50
C TYR A 155 -7.50 5.59 5.56
N PRO A 156 -7.19 4.38 6.07
CA PRO A 156 -7.00 3.21 5.23
C PRO A 156 -8.32 2.65 4.70
N SER A 157 -8.25 2.03 3.53
CA SER A 157 -9.30 1.16 2.98
C SER A 157 -9.20 -0.26 3.58
N ASP A 158 -10.12 -1.15 3.21
CA ASP A 158 -10.10 -2.55 3.69
C ASP A 158 -8.80 -3.28 3.34
N ILE A 159 -8.24 -2.97 2.17
CA ILE A 159 -7.03 -3.57 1.63
C ILE A 159 -5.95 -2.48 1.50
N ILE A 160 -4.75 -2.75 2.02
CA ILE A 160 -3.62 -1.82 2.01
C ILE A 160 -2.45 -2.48 1.28
N LEU A 161 -2.06 -1.90 0.15
CA LEU A 161 -0.94 -2.35 -0.67
C LEU A 161 0.26 -1.43 -0.46
N LEU A 162 1.40 -1.97 -0.08
CA LEU A 162 2.60 -1.21 0.25
C LEU A 162 3.80 -1.73 -0.57
N ASP A 163 4.35 -0.89 -1.44
CA ASP A 163 5.51 -1.26 -2.26
C ASP A 163 6.79 -0.65 -1.66
N GLU A 164 7.64 -1.49 -1.04
CA GLU A 164 8.88 -1.15 -0.35
C GLU A 164 8.71 -0.07 0.73
N PRO A 165 7.82 -0.23 1.72
CA PRO A 165 7.44 0.86 2.64
C PRO A 165 8.55 1.32 3.57
N THR A 166 9.56 0.50 3.83
CA THR A 166 10.65 0.75 4.78
C THR A 166 11.99 1.05 4.12
N ASN A 167 12.04 1.06 2.79
CA ASN A 167 13.27 1.34 2.05
C ASN A 167 13.77 2.77 2.33
N ASP A 168 15.08 2.94 2.55
CA ASP A 168 15.73 4.21 2.89
C ASP A 168 15.25 4.88 4.20
N VAL A 169 14.41 4.21 4.98
CA VAL A 169 13.92 4.70 6.28
C VAL A 169 14.92 4.32 7.38
N ASP A 170 15.18 5.24 8.30
CA ASP A 170 16.05 4.98 9.45
C ASP A 170 15.50 3.88 10.36
N PRO A 171 16.36 3.17 11.15
CA PRO A 171 15.95 2.01 11.93
C PRO A 171 14.82 2.27 12.94
N ILE A 172 14.77 3.47 13.53
CA ILE A 172 13.76 3.81 14.55
C ILE A 172 12.39 3.92 13.87
N ARG A 173 12.29 4.73 12.80
CA ARG A 173 11.02 4.95 12.08
C ARG A 173 10.60 3.73 11.27
N ARG A 174 11.55 2.92 10.82
CA ARG A 174 11.28 1.61 10.22
C ARG A 174 10.50 0.71 11.18
N LYS A 175 10.93 0.62 12.44
CA LYS A 175 10.21 -0.12 13.49
C LYS A 175 8.81 0.45 13.72
N LEU A 176 8.69 1.79 13.80
CA LEU A 176 7.38 2.45 13.95
C LEU A 176 6.44 2.17 12.77
N THR A 177 6.98 2.14 11.53
CA THR A 177 6.22 1.78 10.33
C THR A 177 5.64 0.36 10.43
N TRP A 178 6.43 -0.63 10.85
CA TRP A 178 5.96 -2.00 11.08
C TRP A 178 4.95 -2.09 12.22
N GLN A 179 5.16 -1.36 13.30
CA GLN A 179 4.20 -1.29 14.41
C GLN A 179 2.86 -0.68 13.95
N TYR A 180 2.91 0.34 13.09
CA TYR A 180 1.71 0.96 12.52
C TYR A 180 0.96 -0.03 11.62
N MET A 181 1.64 -0.76 10.74
CA MET A 181 1.04 -1.83 9.94
C MET A 181 0.40 -2.91 10.83
N ARG A 182 1.08 -3.33 11.89
CA ARG A 182 0.53 -4.31 12.84
C ARG A 182 -0.72 -3.79 13.56
N LYS A 183 -0.77 -2.52 13.91
CA LYS A 183 -1.96 -1.87 14.47
C LYS A 183 -3.13 -1.97 13.49
N LEU A 184 -2.93 -1.58 12.23
CA LEU A 184 -3.97 -1.65 11.21
C LEU A 184 -4.45 -3.09 10.94
N ALA A 185 -3.54 -4.05 10.92
CA ALA A 185 -3.93 -5.47 10.80
C ALA A 185 -4.83 -5.88 11.97
N LYS A 186 -4.50 -5.52 13.23
CA LYS A 186 -5.35 -5.79 14.39
C LYS A 186 -6.73 -5.10 14.32
N GLU A 187 -6.84 -3.99 13.60
CA GLU A 187 -8.10 -3.28 13.32
C GLU A 187 -8.93 -3.96 12.22
N GLY A 188 -8.43 -5.04 11.61
CA GLY A 188 -9.16 -5.85 10.62
C GLY A 188 -8.74 -5.61 9.18
N HIS A 189 -7.79 -4.72 8.91
CA HIS A 189 -7.30 -4.47 7.55
C HIS A 189 -6.44 -5.63 7.02
N MET A 190 -6.48 -5.86 5.71
CA MET A 190 -5.55 -6.73 4.98
C MET A 190 -4.36 -5.91 4.55
N ILE A 191 -3.14 -6.32 4.93
CA ILE A 191 -1.92 -5.61 4.57
C ILE A 191 -1.07 -6.48 3.66
N PHE A 192 -0.79 -6.01 2.47
CA PHE A 192 0.05 -6.67 1.49
C PHE A 192 1.29 -5.85 1.22
N VAL A 193 2.43 -6.33 1.70
CA VAL A 193 3.71 -5.63 1.62
C VAL A 193 4.58 -6.29 0.57
N VAL A 194 5.04 -5.51 -0.40
CA VAL A 194 6.11 -5.92 -1.30
C VAL A 194 7.44 -5.44 -0.70
N THR A 195 8.37 -6.35 -0.49
CA THR A 195 9.71 -6.01 0.00
C THR A 195 10.75 -7.06 -0.40
N HIS A 196 12.01 -6.66 -0.41
CA HIS A 196 13.15 -7.55 -0.58
C HIS A 196 13.93 -7.80 0.73
N ASN A 197 13.48 -7.20 1.85
CA ASN A 197 14.14 -7.34 3.15
C ASN A 197 13.60 -8.56 3.92
N LEU A 198 14.27 -9.69 3.75
CA LEU A 198 13.88 -10.96 4.37
C LEU A 198 13.86 -10.90 5.90
N LEU A 199 14.79 -10.17 6.52
CA LEU A 199 14.86 -10.06 7.99
C LEU A 199 13.62 -9.37 8.55
N GLU A 200 13.12 -8.32 7.87
CA GLU A 200 11.88 -7.66 8.28
C GLU A 200 10.67 -8.58 8.08
N VAL A 201 10.65 -9.33 6.98
CA VAL A 201 9.57 -10.28 6.70
C VAL A 201 9.47 -11.34 7.78
N GLU A 202 10.57 -11.98 8.15
CA GLU A 202 10.61 -12.99 9.22
C GLU A 202 10.16 -12.42 10.57
N GLN A 203 10.50 -11.18 10.86
CA GLN A 203 10.22 -10.55 12.14
C GLN A 203 8.78 -10.02 12.26
N TYR A 204 8.19 -9.50 11.19
CA TYR A 204 7.00 -8.66 11.29
C TYR A 204 5.78 -9.17 10.54
N THR A 205 5.91 -10.13 9.63
CA THR A 205 4.78 -10.62 8.84
C THR A 205 4.17 -11.89 9.39
N ASP A 206 2.90 -12.13 9.09
CA ASP A 206 2.20 -13.35 9.46
C ASP A 206 2.44 -14.45 8.42
N ARG A 207 2.65 -14.04 7.17
CA ARG A 207 2.86 -14.93 6.03
C ARG A 207 3.67 -14.25 4.93
N TYR A 208 4.39 -15.02 4.14
CA TYR A 208 5.07 -14.55 2.93
C TYR A 208 4.87 -15.49 1.75
N ILE A 209 5.03 -14.95 0.55
CA ILE A 209 4.85 -15.61 -0.75
C ILE A 209 6.03 -15.27 -1.64
#